data_c0e5c488d39aedab78f1ce4fcaed4ba8
#
_entry.id   c0e5c488d39aedab78f1ce4fcaed4ba8
#
_cell.length_a   1.000
_cell.length_b   1.000
_cell.length_c   1.000
_cell.angle_alpha   90.00
_cell.angle_beta   90.00
_cell.angle_gamma   90.00
#
_symmetry.space_group_name_H-M   'P 1'
#
loop_
_entity.id
_entity.type
_entity.pdbx_description
1 polymer ?
#
loop_
_entity_poly.entity_id
_entity_poly.type
_entity_poly.pdbx_seq_one_letter_code
_entity_poly.pdbx_strand_id
1 'polypeptide(L)'
;MQPFQSRIENLLKLLSQDLGKPVHGPEMVHKMQLSQEHSIRMFEQAYRETPAAFRKRLTLERAAYCLGRTDQSITSIALDAGYGSLESFTRAFKRAFQVSPSAYRATETPSFWLPAENGIHYEPQVIRKEKIDLDLIDLLFQHDFWLTSRMLEAAAKLPDQQLDLAVGKMEVAPYHVPAFSIRDMLSSLISDKEVWLAALYGQSQTDHSDMSVQGLKTRAEKAALDFMAFARTIKEKGEWHVEFVDAVCTPPETFTFRGILAHVITFSAIKRQHLLDAFRTLGIDLGTNDPILFERQ
;
A
#
# COMPACT_ATOMS: atom_id res chain seq x y z
N MET A 1 -36.44 -21.19 3.02
CA MET A 1 -35.41 -22.16 2.52
C MET A 1 -34.39 -21.35 1.73
N GLN A 2 -33.11 -21.32 2.14
CA GLN A 2 -32.11 -20.54 1.39
C GLN A 2 -31.94 -21.09 -0.03
N PRO A 3 -31.73 -20.21 -1.05
CA PRO A 3 -31.50 -20.66 -2.43
C PRO A 3 -30.27 -21.59 -2.49
N PHE A 4 -30.30 -22.53 -3.39
CA PHE A 4 -29.24 -23.53 -3.61
C PHE A 4 -27.83 -22.91 -3.72
N GLN A 5 -27.69 -21.86 -4.50
CA GLN A 5 -26.46 -21.11 -4.73
C GLN A 5 -25.84 -20.62 -3.40
N SER A 6 -26.64 -20.05 -2.52
CA SER A 6 -26.22 -19.53 -1.22
C SER A 6 -25.63 -20.62 -0.29
N ARG A 7 -26.09 -21.86 -0.39
CA ARG A 7 -25.59 -22.99 0.42
C ARG A 7 -24.22 -23.44 -0.03
N ILE A 8 -23.98 -23.54 -1.34
CA ILE A 8 -22.66 -23.88 -1.91
C ILE A 8 -21.64 -22.79 -1.58
N GLU A 9 -22.02 -21.53 -1.70
CA GLU A 9 -21.16 -20.39 -1.32
C GLU A 9 -20.81 -20.41 0.16
N ASN A 10 -21.75 -20.75 1.04
CA ASN A 10 -21.50 -20.90 2.47
C ASN A 10 -20.54 -22.07 2.77
N LEU A 11 -20.63 -23.17 2.03
CA LEU A 11 -19.70 -24.28 2.16
C LEU A 11 -18.31 -23.90 1.62
N LEU A 12 -18.24 -23.22 0.48
CA LEU A 12 -16.99 -22.69 -0.05
C LEU A 12 -16.29 -21.79 0.99
N LYS A 13 -17.03 -20.86 1.58
CA LYS A 13 -16.54 -19.97 2.63
C LYS A 13 -16.00 -20.74 3.84
N LEU A 14 -16.74 -21.75 4.32
CA LEU A 14 -16.30 -22.62 5.41
C LEU A 14 -14.98 -23.33 5.08
N LEU A 15 -14.87 -23.87 3.86
CA LEU A 15 -13.69 -24.63 3.43
C LEU A 15 -12.46 -23.73 3.15
N SER A 16 -12.67 -22.45 2.85
CA SER A 16 -11.60 -21.49 2.60
C SER A 16 -11.10 -20.78 3.85
N GLN A 17 -11.89 -20.79 4.94
CA GLN A 17 -11.54 -20.15 6.20
C GLN A 17 -10.77 -21.09 7.13
N ASP A 18 -10.01 -20.52 8.08
CA ASP A 18 -9.31 -21.22 9.16
C ASP A 18 -8.62 -22.51 8.70
N LEU A 19 -7.79 -22.41 7.66
CA LEU A 19 -7.10 -23.55 7.04
C LEU A 19 -6.21 -24.37 8.00
N GLY A 20 -5.91 -23.86 9.18
CA GLY A 20 -5.22 -24.59 10.24
C GLY A 20 -6.10 -25.51 11.07
N LYS A 21 -7.44 -25.41 10.96
CA LYS A 21 -8.37 -26.23 11.73
C LYS A 21 -9.04 -27.28 10.85
N PRO A 22 -9.27 -28.51 11.33
CA PRO A 22 -10.04 -29.50 10.56
C PRO A 22 -11.50 -29.04 10.39
N VAL A 23 -12.08 -29.30 9.22
CA VAL A 23 -13.52 -29.17 9.00
C VAL A 23 -14.14 -30.56 9.05
N HIS A 24 -15.10 -30.75 9.93
CA HIS A 24 -15.72 -32.05 10.14
C HIS A 24 -17.02 -32.20 9.33
N GLY A 25 -17.37 -33.46 8.98
CA GLY A 25 -18.57 -33.79 8.24
C GLY A 25 -19.87 -33.20 8.81
N PRO A 26 -20.12 -33.25 10.14
CA PRO A 26 -21.30 -32.63 10.75
C PRO A 26 -21.42 -31.13 10.49
N GLU A 27 -20.32 -30.41 10.45
CA GLU A 27 -20.29 -28.97 10.18
C GLU A 27 -20.69 -28.66 8.72
N MET A 28 -20.22 -29.48 7.77
CA MET A 28 -20.65 -29.42 6.37
C MET A 28 -22.17 -29.68 6.23
N VAL A 29 -22.68 -30.70 6.89
CA VAL A 29 -24.12 -31.06 6.91
C VAL A 29 -24.95 -29.89 7.45
N HIS A 30 -24.52 -29.29 8.55
CA HIS A 30 -25.20 -28.14 9.14
C HIS A 30 -25.23 -26.92 8.20
N LYS A 31 -24.12 -26.61 7.57
CA LYS A 31 -24.00 -25.45 6.64
C LYS A 31 -24.85 -25.68 5.35
N MET A 32 -24.84 -26.89 4.83
CA MET A 32 -25.57 -27.24 3.61
C MET A 32 -27.04 -27.57 3.87
N GLN A 33 -27.40 -27.98 5.08
CA GLN A 33 -28.74 -28.59 5.40
C GLN A 33 -29.07 -29.77 4.50
N LEU A 34 -28.07 -30.58 4.14
CA LEU A 34 -28.13 -31.77 3.28
C LEU A 34 -27.28 -32.88 3.90
N SER A 35 -27.47 -34.12 3.45
CA SER A 35 -26.61 -35.21 3.85
C SER A 35 -25.14 -34.94 3.42
N GLN A 36 -24.19 -35.52 4.13
CA GLN A 36 -22.75 -35.34 3.83
C GLN A 36 -22.43 -35.76 2.39
N GLU A 37 -22.96 -36.92 1.95
CA GLU A 37 -22.73 -37.43 0.60
C GLU A 37 -23.28 -36.48 -0.49
N HIS A 38 -24.46 -35.93 -0.23
CA HIS A 38 -25.08 -34.99 -1.16
C HIS A 38 -24.31 -33.69 -1.23
N SER A 39 -23.83 -33.18 -0.09
CA SER A 39 -22.95 -31.98 0.00
C SER A 39 -21.64 -32.16 -0.76
N ILE A 40 -21.02 -33.35 -0.65
CA ILE A 40 -19.78 -33.66 -1.39
C ILE A 40 -20.02 -33.65 -2.89
N ARG A 41 -21.04 -34.37 -3.35
CA ARG A 41 -21.38 -34.47 -4.81
C ARG A 41 -21.69 -33.10 -5.40
N MET A 42 -22.45 -32.29 -4.67
CA MET A 42 -22.80 -30.94 -5.13
C MET A 42 -21.64 -30.01 -5.22
N PHE A 43 -20.77 -30.04 -4.23
CA PHE A 43 -19.53 -29.24 -4.23
C PHE A 43 -18.60 -29.66 -5.39
N GLU A 44 -18.42 -30.97 -5.59
CA GLU A 44 -17.60 -31.50 -6.68
C GLU A 44 -18.17 -31.16 -8.06
N GLN A 45 -19.50 -31.18 -8.21
CA GLN A 45 -20.15 -30.76 -9.45
C GLN A 45 -19.94 -29.26 -9.73
N ALA A 46 -19.97 -28.41 -8.69
CA ALA A 46 -19.83 -26.97 -8.82
C ALA A 46 -18.37 -26.54 -9.02
N TYR A 47 -17.43 -27.19 -8.31
CA TYR A 47 -16.03 -26.76 -8.25
C TYR A 47 -15.02 -27.76 -8.85
N ARG A 48 -15.48 -28.86 -9.45
CA ARG A 48 -14.63 -29.91 -10.08
C ARG A 48 -13.61 -30.54 -9.13
N GLU A 49 -13.85 -30.44 -7.83
CA GLU A 49 -12.95 -30.90 -6.79
C GLU A 49 -13.77 -31.27 -5.54
N THR A 50 -13.40 -32.34 -4.85
CA THR A 50 -14.08 -32.68 -3.60
C THR A 50 -13.75 -31.66 -2.49
N PRO A 51 -14.64 -31.44 -1.49
CA PRO A 51 -14.36 -30.54 -0.38
C PRO A 51 -13.02 -30.82 0.32
N ALA A 52 -12.69 -32.09 0.50
CA ALA A 52 -11.44 -32.52 1.15
C ALA A 52 -10.20 -32.21 0.29
N ALA A 53 -10.26 -32.45 -1.02
CA ALA A 53 -9.21 -32.14 -1.97
C ALA A 53 -8.99 -30.62 -2.06
N PHE A 54 -10.09 -29.86 -2.21
CA PHE A 54 -10.09 -28.41 -2.23
C PHE A 54 -9.40 -27.83 -0.99
N ARG A 55 -9.85 -28.20 0.21
CA ARG A 55 -9.27 -27.70 1.45
C ARG A 55 -7.79 -28.08 1.60
N LYS A 56 -7.43 -29.33 1.27
CA LYS A 56 -6.04 -29.78 1.29
C LYS A 56 -5.15 -28.96 0.36
N ARG A 57 -5.62 -28.67 -0.84
CA ARG A 57 -4.91 -27.84 -1.81
C ARG A 57 -4.68 -26.44 -1.26
N LEU A 58 -5.73 -25.75 -0.79
CA LEU A 58 -5.59 -24.42 -0.18
C LEU A 58 -4.64 -24.41 1.03
N THR A 59 -4.68 -25.47 1.84
CA THR A 59 -3.76 -25.60 3.00
C THR A 59 -2.31 -25.72 2.55
N LEU A 60 -2.02 -26.48 1.49
CA LEU A 60 -0.67 -26.60 0.92
C LEU A 60 -0.23 -25.32 0.21
N GLU A 61 -1.11 -24.60 -0.46
CA GLU A 61 -0.83 -23.28 -1.04
C GLU A 61 -0.49 -22.25 0.05
N ARG A 62 -1.23 -22.24 1.16
CA ARG A 62 -0.90 -21.42 2.34
C ARG A 62 0.48 -21.77 2.91
N ALA A 63 0.77 -23.06 3.04
CA ALA A 63 2.07 -23.51 3.53
C ALA A 63 3.21 -23.09 2.59
N ALA A 64 3.00 -23.16 1.28
CA ALA A 64 3.95 -22.71 0.27
C ALA A 64 4.17 -21.19 0.34
N TYR A 65 3.10 -20.42 0.52
CA TYR A 65 3.19 -18.98 0.77
C TYR A 65 4.03 -18.67 2.01
N CYS A 66 3.75 -19.33 3.14
CA CYS A 66 4.52 -19.13 4.37
C CYS A 66 6.00 -19.52 4.21
N LEU A 67 6.28 -20.61 3.50
CA LEU A 67 7.67 -21.05 3.22
C LEU A 67 8.46 -20.00 2.43
N GLY A 68 7.84 -19.36 1.45
CA GLY A 68 8.51 -18.40 0.57
C GLY A 68 8.47 -16.95 1.05
N ARG A 69 7.65 -16.63 2.08
CA ARG A 69 7.38 -15.23 2.47
C ARG A 69 7.55 -14.95 3.97
N THR A 70 7.85 -15.97 4.77
CA THR A 70 8.04 -15.80 6.22
C THR A 70 9.24 -16.60 6.73
N ASP A 71 9.73 -16.19 7.89
CA ASP A 71 10.83 -16.88 8.60
C ASP A 71 10.34 -18.01 9.53
N GLN A 72 9.04 -18.37 9.46
CA GLN A 72 8.50 -19.46 10.25
C GLN A 72 9.25 -20.77 9.99
N SER A 73 9.51 -21.56 11.04
CA SER A 73 10.15 -22.87 10.87
C SER A 73 9.25 -23.81 10.05
N ILE A 74 9.86 -24.71 9.28
CA ILE A 74 9.11 -25.70 8.48
C ILE A 74 8.23 -26.57 9.39
N THR A 75 8.70 -26.85 10.60
CA THR A 75 7.91 -27.60 11.61
C THR A 75 6.68 -26.83 12.06
N SER A 76 6.81 -25.52 12.33
CA SER A 76 5.67 -24.67 12.67
C SER A 76 4.64 -24.63 11.54
N ILE A 77 5.10 -24.43 10.29
CA ILE A 77 4.23 -24.43 9.11
C ILE A 77 3.51 -25.77 8.94
N ALA A 78 4.18 -26.90 9.18
CA ALA A 78 3.58 -28.23 9.12
C ALA A 78 2.46 -28.41 10.16
N LEU A 79 2.68 -27.97 11.40
CA LEU A 79 1.69 -28.00 12.47
C LEU A 79 0.50 -27.08 12.16
N ASP A 80 0.77 -25.85 11.71
CA ASP A 80 -0.26 -24.88 11.31
C ASP A 80 -1.08 -25.35 10.10
N ALA A 81 -0.51 -26.21 9.27
CA ALA A 81 -1.17 -26.89 8.18
C ALA A 81 -1.96 -28.14 8.61
N GLY A 82 -2.02 -28.43 9.92
CA GLY A 82 -2.78 -29.55 10.48
C GLY A 82 -2.14 -30.93 10.29
N TYR A 83 -0.83 -30.99 9.98
CA TYR A 83 -0.11 -32.25 9.88
C TYR A 83 0.43 -32.70 11.24
N GLY A 84 0.20 -33.95 11.60
CA GLY A 84 0.66 -34.52 12.88
C GLY A 84 2.18 -34.78 12.95
N SER A 85 2.91 -34.69 11.81
CA SER A 85 4.36 -34.80 11.77
C SER A 85 4.96 -34.05 10.59
N LEU A 86 6.22 -33.63 10.73
CA LEU A 86 6.99 -32.97 9.66
C LEU A 86 7.15 -33.90 8.43
N GLU A 87 7.28 -35.20 8.66
CA GLU A 87 7.42 -36.19 7.58
C GLU A 87 6.16 -36.32 6.75
N SER A 88 4.99 -36.35 7.39
CA SER A 88 3.70 -36.42 6.68
C SER A 88 3.45 -35.17 5.84
N PHE A 89 3.80 -33.99 6.39
CA PHE A 89 3.78 -32.73 5.66
C PHE A 89 4.73 -32.74 4.49
N THR A 90 5.99 -33.11 4.71
CA THR A 90 7.03 -33.13 3.67
C THR A 90 6.62 -34.02 2.48
N ARG A 91 6.05 -35.20 2.76
CA ARG A 91 5.54 -36.11 1.71
C ARG A 91 4.37 -35.49 0.94
N ALA A 92 3.42 -34.88 1.64
CA ALA A 92 2.28 -34.23 1.00
C ALA A 92 2.72 -33.01 0.16
N PHE A 93 3.58 -32.18 0.68
CA PHE A 93 4.14 -31.02 0.02
C PHE A 93 4.94 -31.39 -1.22
N LYS A 94 5.86 -32.37 -1.09
CA LYS A 94 6.66 -32.85 -2.22
C LYS A 94 5.80 -33.47 -3.32
N ARG A 95 4.70 -34.12 -2.98
CA ARG A 95 3.74 -34.65 -3.97
C ARG A 95 3.04 -33.53 -4.74
N ALA A 96 2.72 -32.42 -4.07
CA ALA A 96 1.99 -31.31 -4.67
C ALA A 96 2.92 -30.37 -5.49
N PHE A 97 4.05 -29.96 -4.92
CA PHE A 97 4.97 -28.99 -5.53
C PHE A 97 6.18 -29.61 -6.20
N GLN A 98 6.33 -30.94 -6.20
CA GLN A 98 7.44 -31.70 -6.80
C GLN A 98 8.82 -31.44 -6.18
N VAL A 99 8.91 -30.62 -5.13
CA VAL A 99 10.13 -30.30 -4.38
C VAL A 99 9.88 -30.40 -2.89
N SER A 100 10.94 -30.57 -2.07
CA SER A 100 10.81 -30.57 -0.62
C SER A 100 10.51 -29.15 -0.09
N PRO A 101 9.89 -29.01 1.11
CA PRO A 101 9.67 -27.69 1.73
C PRO A 101 10.95 -26.87 1.89
N SER A 102 12.07 -27.51 2.23
CA SER A 102 13.38 -26.85 2.36
C SER A 102 13.93 -26.35 1.02
N ALA A 103 13.84 -27.17 -0.02
CA ALA A 103 14.24 -26.77 -1.38
C ALA A 103 13.33 -25.66 -1.92
N TYR A 104 12.03 -25.73 -1.64
CA TYR A 104 11.07 -24.69 -2.03
C TYR A 104 11.41 -23.35 -1.38
N ARG A 105 11.75 -23.32 -0.09
CA ARG A 105 12.16 -22.12 0.64
C ARG A 105 13.42 -21.47 0.04
N ALA A 106 14.34 -22.27 -0.48
CA ALA A 106 15.57 -21.77 -1.10
C ALA A 106 15.38 -21.22 -2.53
N THR A 107 14.18 -21.33 -3.10
CA THR A 107 13.89 -20.85 -4.46
C THR A 107 13.48 -19.37 -4.38
N GLU A 108 14.05 -18.54 -5.25
CA GLU A 108 13.62 -17.14 -5.41
C GLU A 108 12.22 -17.08 -6.02
N THR A 109 11.30 -16.41 -5.33
CA THR A 109 9.90 -16.13 -5.75
C THR A 109 9.14 -17.33 -6.37
N PRO A 110 9.01 -18.47 -5.69
CA PRO A 110 8.25 -19.59 -6.21
C PRO A 110 6.75 -19.28 -6.27
N SER A 111 6.05 -19.81 -7.29
CA SER A 111 4.60 -19.78 -7.33
C SER A 111 4.04 -20.67 -6.22
N PHE A 112 3.16 -20.13 -5.38
CA PHE A 112 2.50 -20.89 -4.30
C PHE A 112 1.13 -21.44 -4.71
N TRP A 113 0.68 -21.20 -5.92
CA TRP A 113 -0.58 -21.76 -6.45
C TRP A 113 -0.35 -23.10 -7.12
N LEU A 114 -1.24 -24.03 -6.81
CA LEU A 114 -1.33 -25.33 -7.48
C LEU A 114 -2.36 -25.26 -8.61
N PRO A 115 -2.25 -26.09 -9.65
CA PRO A 115 -3.27 -26.13 -10.70
C PRO A 115 -4.67 -26.40 -10.12
N ALA A 116 -5.66 -25.60 -10.50
CA ALA A 116 -7.04 -25.74 -10.09
C ALA A 116 -7.99 -25.36 -11.24
N GLU A 117 -8.87 -26.29 -11.65
CA GLU A 117 -9.83 -26.04 -12.73
C GLU A 117 -10.84 -24.94 -12.37
N ASN A 118 -11.14 -24.79 -11.08
CA ASN A 118 -12.07 -23.77 -10.58
C ASN A 118 -11.46 -22.37 -10.41
N GLY A 119 -10.14 -22.23 -10.60
CA GLY A 119 -9.43 -20.94 -10.46
C GLY A 119 -9.42 -20.36 -9.04
N ILE A 120 -9.91 -21.09 -8.03
CA ILE A 120 -9.95 -20.61 -6.64
C ILE A 120 -8.68 -21.04 -5.93
N HIS A 121 -7.90 -20.09 -5.46
CA HIS A 121 -6.63 -20.30 -4.78
C HIS A 121 -6.64 -19.76 -3.36
N TYR A 122 -5.62 -20.13 -2.58
CA TYR A 122 -5.34 -19.49 -1.32
C TYR A 122 -4.96 -18.02 -1.58
N GLU A 123 -5.74 -17.15 -0.99
CA GLU A 123 -5.41 -15.73 -0.91
C GLU A 123 -4.82 -15.46 0.48
N PRO A 124 -3.58 -14.94 0.56
CA PRO A 124 -3.03 -14.50 1.83
C PRO A 124 -4.01 -13.53 2.46
N GLN A 125 -4.51 -13.87 3.65
CA GLN A 125 -5.31 -12.92 4.40
C GLN A 125 -4.41 -11.73 4.66
N VAL A 126 -4.72 -10.61 4.04
CA VAL A 126 -4.22 -9.32 4.49
C VAL A 126 -4.62 -9.24 5.95
N ILE A 127 -3.65 -9.31 6.86
CA ILE A 127 -3.90 -9.10 8.28
C ILE A 127 -4.41 -7.67 8.35
N ARG A 128 -5.73 -7.53 8.41
CA ARG A 128 -6.32 -6.25 8.77
C ARG A 128 -5.99 -6.07 10.25
N LYS A 129 -4.82 -5.52 10.53
CA LYS A 129 -4.60 -4.84 11.81
C LYS A 129 -5.77 -3.90 11.97
N GLU A 130 -6.41 -3.90 13.15
CA GLU A 130 -7.49 -2.96 13.44
C GLU A 130 -7.07 -1.60 12.91
N LYS A 131 -7.85 -1.11 11.97
CA LYS A 131 -7.51 0.05 11.19
C LYS A 131 -7.41 1.28 12.07
N ILE A 132 -6.26 1.89 12.08
CA ILE A 132 -6.24 3.33 11.87
C ILE A 132 -6.77 3.47 10.44
N ASP A 133 -7.96 3.99 10.25
CA ASP A 133 -8.62 4.10 8.94
C ASP A 133 -7.96 5.24 8.13
N LEU A 134 -6.65 5.06 7.89
CA LEU A 134 -5.88 5.89 7.00
C LEU A 134 -6.26 5.47 5.58
N ASP A 135 -7.05 6.30 4.98
CA ASP A 135 -7.30 6.17 3.56
C ASP A 135 -6.02 6.48 2.77
N LEU A 136 -5.99 6.06 1.51
CA LEU A 136 -4.85 6.27 0.63
C LEU A 136 -4.40 7.75 0.56
N ILE A 137 -5.35 8.68 0.60
CA ILE A 137 -5.06 10.12 0.53
C ILE A 137 -4.38 10.59 1.82
N ASP A 138 -4.92 10.21 2.97
CA ASP A 138 -4.29 10.48 4.26
C ASP A 138 -2.88 9.90 4.34
N LEU A 139 -2.67 8.66 3.88
CA LEU A 139 -1.36 8.03 3.82
C LEU A 139 -0.36 8.83 2.97
N LEU A 140 -0.76 9.22 1.76
CA LEU A 140 0.11 9.95 0.84
C LEU A 140 0.49 11.34 1.38
N PHE A 141 -0.45 12.06 1.99
CA PHE A 141 -0.15 13.37 2.61
C PHE A 141 0.65 13.25 3.89
N GLN A 142 0.41 12.23 4.72
CA GLN A 142 1.24 11.98 5.91
C GLN A 142 2.67 11.63 5.53
N HIS A 143 2.85 10.80 4.50
CA HIS A 143 4.19 10.50 3.97
C HIS A 143 4.87 11.76 3.42
N ASP A 144 4.16 12.59 2.65
CA ASP A 144 4.67 13.87 2.13
C ASP A 144 5.16 14.78 3.26
N PHE A 145 4.33 14.96 4.28
CA PHE A 145 4.67 15.79 5.44
C PHE A 145 5.84 15.22 6.25
N TRP A 146 5.82 13.93 6.56
CA TRP A 146 6.87 13.25 7.33
C TRP A 146 8.24 13.40 6.66
N LEU A 147 8.33 13.11 5.35
CA LEU A 147 9.60 13.18 4.65
C LEU A 147 10.07 14.63 4.46
N THR A 148 9.16 15.55 4.19
CA THR A 148 9.46 16.99 4.13
C THR A 148 10.00 17.50 5.47
N SER A 149 9.41 17.09 6.58
CA SER A 149 9.87 17.45 7.94
C SER A 149 11.28 16.93 8.21
N ARG A 150 11.58 15.68 7.84
CA ARG A 150 12.93 15.11 7.96
C ARG A 150 13.98 15.88 7.13
N MET A 151 13.59 16.30 5.92
CA MET A 151 14.47 17.14 5.07
C MET A 151 14.75 18.50 5.71
N LEU A 152 13.73 19.14 6.30
CA LEU A 152 13.87 20.40 7.02
C LEU A 152 14.72 20.23 8.29
N GLU A 153 14.59 19.13 9.02
CA GLU A 153 15.46 18.81 10.16
C GLU A 153 16.93 18.60 9.76
N ALA A 154 17.17 17.97 8.61
CA ALA A 154 18.51 17.81 8.07
C ALA A 154 19.08 19.16 7.61
N ALA A 155 18.26 19.96 6.91
CA ALA A 155 18.63 21.30 6.47
C ALA A 155 19.01 22.20 7.66
N ALA A 156 18.32 22.11 8.80
CA ALA A 156 18.62 22.88 10.00
C ALA A 156 20.01 22.61 10.60
N LYS A 157 20.66 21.52 10.20
CA LYS A 157 22.03 21.15 10.65
C LYS A 157 23.12 21.60 9.68
N LEU A 158 22.73 22.12 8.52
CA LEU A 158 23.66 22.59 7.49
C LEU A 158 23.91 24.10 7.62
N PRO A 159 25.10 24.57 7.32
CA PRO A 159 25.38 26.02 7.23
C PRO A 159 24.66 26.59 6.00
N ASP A 160 24.26 27.87 6.08
CA ASP A 160 23.54 28.56 5.00
C ASP A 160 24.27 28.47 3.65
N GLN A 161 25.59 28.56 3.64
CA GLN A 161 26.38 28.42 2.43
C GLN A 161 26.18 27.10 1.70
N GLN A 162 25.97 25.98 2.44
CA GLN A 162 25.67 24.69 1.83
C GLN A 162 24.23 24.58 1.37
N LEU A 163 23.29 25.22 2.09
CA LEU A 163 21.88 25.26 1.72
C LEU A 163 21.64 26.05 0.42
N ASP A 164 22.45 27.06 0.19
CA ASP A 164 22.30 27.98 -0.95
C ASP A 164 23.20 27.61 -2.16
N LEU A 165 24.05 26.58 -2.00
CA LEU A 165 24.84 26.06 -3.11
C LEU A 165 23.95 25.35 -4.13
N ALA A 166 24.16 25.64 -5.41
CA ALA A 166 23.48 24.90 -6.46
C ALA A 166 23.90 23.42 -6.48
N VAL A 167 22.95 22.52 -6.27
CA VAL A 167 23.19 21.08 -6.10
C VAL A 167 22.57 20.23 -7.20
N GLY A 168 21.78 20.81 -8.11
CA GLY A 168 21.13 20.06 -9.18
C GLY A 168 20.36 20.92 -10.15
N LYS A 169 19.77 20.25 -11.13
CA LYS A 169 18.79 20.80 -12.08
C LYS A 169 17.57 19.90 -12.10
N MET A 170 16.42 20.46 -12.41
CA MET A 170 15.20 19.70 -12.57
C MET A 170 14.65 19.94 -14.00
N GLU A 171 14.52 18.86 -14.75
CA GLU A 171 13.95 18.86 -16.10
C GLU A 171 12.71 17.97 -16.11
N VAL A 172 11.59 18.51 -15.66
CA VAL A 172 10.29 17.84 -15.67
C VAL A 172 9.32 18.73 -16.45
N ALA A 173 8.93 18.32 -17.64
CA ALA A 173 8.00 19.10 -18.44
C ALA A 173 6.64 19.29 -17.70
N PRO A 174 6.04 20.50 -17.74
CA PRO A 174 6.51 21.70 -18.42
C PRO A 174 7.53 22.54 -17.63
N TYR A 175 7.97 22.08 -16.47
CA TYR A 175 8.85 22.83 -15.57
C TYR A 175 10.31 22.55 -15.87
N HIS A 176 11.07 23.61 -16.05
CA HIS A 176 12.52 23.56 -16.23
C HIS A 176 13.17 24.46 -15.20
N VAL A 177 13.89 23.85 -14.25
CA VAL A 177 14.68 24.57 -13.26
C VAL A 177 16.15 24.33 -13.57
N PRO A 178 16.85 25.29 -14.17
CA PRO A 178 18.21 25.11 -14.68
C PRO A 178 19.23 24.85 -13.57
N ALA A 179 18.99 25.40 -12.39
CA ALA A 179 19.75 25.13 -11.18
C ALA A 179 18.87 25.36 -9.96
N PHE A 180 19.06 24.59 -8.92
CA PHE A 180 18.43 24.81 -7.62
C PHE A 180 19.39 24.53 -6.47
N SER A 181 19.17 25.23 -5.37
CA SER A 181 19.77 24.92 -4.08
C SER A 181 18.81 24.06 -3.23
N ILE A 182 19.30 23.47 -2.14
CA ILE A 182 18.43 22.76 -1.18
C ILE A 182 17.35 23.70 -0.64
N ARG A 183 17.72 24.94 -0.29
CA ARG A 183 16.78 25.95 0.22
C ARG A 183 15.69 26.28 -0.80
N ASP A 184 16.07 26.54 -2.05
CA ASP A 184 15.11 26.86 -3.12
C ASP A 184 14.13 25.73 -3.33
N MET A 185 14.61 24.48 -3.39
CA MET A 185 13.78 23.33 -3.63
C MET A 185 12.84 23.03 -2.44
N LEU A 186 13.30 23.21 -1.19
CA LEU A 186 12.44 23.11 0.00
C LEU A 186 11.37 24.19 -0.02
N SER A 187 11.73 25.44 -0.33
CA SER A 187 10.76 26.52 -0.46
C SER A 187 9.75 26.24 -1.56
N SER A 188 10.20 25.80 -2.73
CA SER A 188 9.33 25.44 -3.86
C SER A 188 8.36 24.30 -3.51
N LEU A 189 8.83 23.27 -2.80
CA LEU A 189 8.00 22.15 -2.33
C LEU A 189 6.87 22.60 -1.40
N ILE A 190 7.12 23.61 -0.58
CA ILE A 190 6.13 24.18 0.36
C ILE A 190 5.20 25.15 -0.39
N SER A 191 5.78 26.04 -1.18
CA SER A 191 5.05 27.08 -1.90
C SER A 191 4.02 26.52 -2.87
N ASP A 192 4.27 25.36 -3.50
CA ASP A 192 3.26 24.74 -4.37
C ASP A 192 1.94 24.51 -3.63
N LYS A 193 1.99 24.04 -2.40
CA LYS A 193 0.80 23.81 -1.58
C LYS A 193 0.13 25.14 -1.19
N GLU A 194 0.93 26.11 -0.79
CA GLU A 194 0.44 27.44 -0.39
C GLU A 194 -0.26 28.16 -1.54
N VAL A 195 0.31 28.12 -2.76
CA VAL A 195 -0.26 28.73 -3.96
C VAL A 195 -1.62 28.10 -4.30
N TRP A 196 -1.69 26.76 -4.31
CA TRP A 196 -2.96 26.09 -4.58
C TRP A 196 -4.03 26.38 -3.53
N LEU A 197 -3.66 26.40 -2.23
CA LEU A 197 -4.60 26.74 -1.15
C LEU A 197 -5.07 28.19 -1.26
N ALA A 198 -4.16 29.13 -1.54
CA ALA A 198 -4.53 30.53 -1.74
C ALA A 198 -5.51 30.71 -2.90
N ALA A 199 -5.24 30.04 -4.03
CA ALA A 199 -6.11 30.07 -5.20
C ALA A 199 -7.49 29.47 -4.88
N LEU A 200 -7.56 28.31 -4.23
CA LEU A 200 -8.79 27.61 -3.85
C LEU A 200 -9.66 28.39 -2.88
N TYR A 201 -9.06 29.15 -1.97
CA TYR A 201 -9.78 29.94 -0.97
C TYR A 201 -9.95 31.42 -1.35
N GLY A 202 -9.54 31.81 -2.57
CA GLY A 202 -9.60 33.19 -3.03
C GLY A 202 -8.78 34.17 -2.17
N GLN A 203 -7.68 33.66 -1.58
CA GLN A 203 -6.78 34.46 -0.73
C GLN A 203 -5.68 35.09 -1.58
N SER A 204 -5.19 36.25 -1.18
CA SER A 204 -3.95 36.81 -1.75
C SER A 204 -2.77 35.87 -1.44
N GLN A 205 -1.79 35.83 -2.37
CA GLN A 205 -0.60 35.00 -2.20
C GLN A 205 0.05 35.22 -0.83
N THR A 206 0.49 34.12 -0.23
CA THR A 206 1.19 34.12 1.05
C THR A 206 2.54 34.83 0.89
N ASP A 207 2.97 35.54 1.91
CA ASP A 207 4.32 36.12 1.95
C ASP A 207 5.36 35.00 2.07
N HIS A 208 6.18 34.83 1.05
CA HIS A 208 7.24 33.83 0.98
C HIS A 208 8.60 34.40 1.36
N SER A 209 8.67 35.57 2.00
CA SER A 209 9.93 36.29 2.26
C SER A 209 10.80 35.59 3.30
N ASP A 210 10.23 34.85 4.26
CA ASP A 210 11.02 34.11 5.24
C ASP A 210 11.52 32.78 4.66
N MET A 211 12.74 32.81 4.17
CA MET A 211 13.47 31.67 3.63
C MET A 211 14.37 30.99 4.66
N SER A 212 14.34 31.41 5.92
CA SER A 212 15.05 30.69 6.99
C SER A 212 14.52 29.27 7.15
N VAL A 213 15.35 28.33 7.59
CA VAL A 213 14.88 26.94 7.81
C VAL A 213 13.74 26.89 8.83
N GLN A 214 13.76 27.78 9.82
CA GLN A 214 12.67 27.88 10.80
C GLN A 214 11.38 28.41 10.16
N GLY A 215 11.47 29.42 9.31
CA GLY A 215 10.34 29.93 8.54
C GLY A 215 9.75 28.87 7.60
N LEU A 216 10.63 28.15 6.90
CA LEU A 216 10.22 27.01 6.05
C LEU A 216 9.53 25.90 6.84
N LYS A 217 9.99 25.58 8.06
CA LYS A 217 9.32 24.60 8.94
C LYS A 217 7.90 25.03 9.29
N THR A 218 7.75 26.26 9.78
CA THR A 218 6.45 26.80 10.16
C THR A 218 5.46 26.81 8.98
N ARG A 219 5.93 27.23 7.81
CA ARG A 219 5.14 27.21 6.57
C ARG A 219 4.77 25.80 6.14
N ALA A 220 5.71 24.84 6.18
CA ALA A 220 5.46 23.45 5.83
C ALA A 220 4.40 22.81 6.71
N GLU A 221 4.49 23.01 8.03
CA GLU A 221 3.49 22.50 8.99
C GLU A 221 2.09 23.04 8.69
N LYS A 222 1.98 24.36 8.51
CA LYS A 222 0.72 25.00 8.18
C LYS A 222 0.16 24.49 6.85
N ALA A 223 0.96 24.51 5.79
CA ALA A 223 0.53 24.08 4.45
C ALA A 223 0.10 22.60 4.44
N ALA A 224 0.80 21.73 5.17
CA ALA A 224 0.44 20.32 5.29
C ALA A 224 -0.93 20.13 5.97
N LEU A 225 -1.15 20.81 7.11
CA LEU A 225 -2.42 20.73 7.85
C LEU A 225 -3.59 21.24 7.02
N ASP A 226 -3.43 22.41 6.39
CA ASP A 226 -4.48 23.02 5.57
C ASP A 226 -4.80 22.17 4.33
N PHE A 227 -3.79 21.57 3.68
CA PHE A 227 -3.99 20.71 2.51
C PHE A 227 -4.65 19.38 2.88
N MET A 228 -4.27 18.79 4.02
CA MET A 228 -4.95 17.59 4.54
C MET A 228 -6.42 17.88 4.89
N ALA A 229 -6.71 19.01 5.51
CA ALA A 229 -8.08 19.42 5.81
C ALA A 229 -8.91 19.61 4.53
N PHE A 230 -8.34 20.24 3.50
CA PHE A 230 -8.96 20.37 2.18
C PHE A 230 -9.26 18.99 1.55
N ALA A 231 -8.28 18.09 1.52
CA ALA A 231 -8.45 16.75 0.95
C ALA A 231 -9.54 15.95 1.68
N ARG A 232 -9.60 16.02 3.01
CA ARG A 232 -10.65 15.37 3.80
C ARG A 232 -12.03 15.95 3.52
N THR A 233 -12.14 17.27 3.41
CA THR A 233 -13.40 17.93 3.05
C THR A 233 -13.94 17.47 1.71
N ILE A 234 -13.07 17.38 0.68
CA ILE A 234 -13.46 16.87 -0.64
C ILE A 234 -13.94 15.42 -0.55
N LYS A 235 -13.24 14.58 0.21
CA LYS A 235 -13.61 13.18 0.40
C LYS A 235 -14.97 13.05 1.09
N GLU A 236 -15.17 13.74 2.21
CA GLU A 236 -16.41 13.69 2.98
C GLU A 236 -17.63 14.14 2.20
N LYS A 237 -17.46 15.17 1.35
CA LYS A 237 -18.52 15.69 0.49
C LYS A 237 -18.66 14.97 -0.85
N GLY A 238 -17.71 14.14 -1.23
CA GLY A 238 -17.68 13.49 -2.56
C GLY A 238 -17.39 14.45 -3.71
N GLU A 239 -16.75 15.59 -3.43
CA GLU A 239 -16.54 16.71 -4.37
C GLU A 239 -15.35 16.51 -5.33
N TRP A 240 -14.99 15.28 -5.65
CA TRP A 240 -13.85 14.94 -6.50
C TRP A 240 -13.90 15.58 -7.90
N HIS A 241 -15.08 15.76 -8.44
CA HIS A 241 -15.33 16.26 -9.80
C HIS A 241 -15.67 17.75 -9.84
N VAL A 242 -15.67 18.45 -8.69
CA VAL A 242 -15.89 19.88 -8.66
C VAL A 242 -14.77 20.55 -9.42
N GLU A 243 -15.16 21.46 -10.32
CA GLU A 243 -14.23 22.24 -11.13
C GLU A 243 -13.90 23.55 -10.43
N PHE A 244 -12.65 23.93 -10.55
CA PHE A 244 -12.08 25.18 -10.08
C PHE A 244 -11.40 25.89 -11.25
N VAL A 245 -11.66 27.17 -11.40
CA VAL A 245 -11.00 28.01 -12.41
C VAL A 245 -9.86 28.76 -11.77
N ASP A 246 -8.62 28.43 -12.15
CA ASP A 246 -7.46 29.19 -11.74
C ASP A 246 -7.28 30.43 -12.64
N ALA A 247 -7.65 31.58 -12.09
CA ALA A 247 -7.55 32.86 -12.74
C ALA A 247 -6.10 33.43 -12.77
N VAL A 248 -5.15 32.77 -12.05
CA VAL A 248 -3.73 33.17 -12.07
C VAL A 248 -3.04 32.65 -13.32
N CYS A 249 -3.54 31.54 -13.89
CA CYS A 249 -3.08 31.07 -15.21
C CYS A 249 -3.41 32.05 -16.34
N THR A 250 -2.53 32.13 -17.32
CA THR A 250 -2.75 32.97 -18.50
C THR A 250 -2.59 32.14 -19.78
N PRO A 251 -3.68 31.76 -20.47
CA PRO A 251 -5.10 32.04 -20.14
C PRO A 251 -5.56 31.29 -18.87
N PRO A 252 -6.68 31.69 -18.22
CA PRO A 252 -7.27 30.96 -17.12
C PRO A 252 -7.55 29.49 -17.45
N GLU A 253 -7.19 28.59 -16.59
CA GLU A 253 -7.36 27.14 -16.76
C GLU A 253 -8.33 26.55 -15.73
N THR A 254 -9.01 25.47 -16.11
CA THR A 254 -9.98 24.79 -15.25
C THR A 254 -9.41 23.46 -14.79
N PHE A 255 -9.45 23.23 -13.49
CA PHE A 255 -8.97 21.99 -12.86
C PHE A 255 -10.07 21.36 -12.00
N THR A 256 -10.06 20.05 -11.86
CA THR A 256 -10.89 19.36 -10.87
C THR A 256 -10.15 19.24 -9.54
N PHE A 257 -10.87 19.19 -8.42
CA PHE A 257 -10.23 19.01 -7.10
C PHE A 257 -9.38 17.77 -7.03
N ARG A 258 -9.83 16.62 -7.60
CA ARG A 258 -8.99 15.40 -7.70
C ARG A 258 -7.72 15.66 -8.52
N GLY A 259 -7.80 16.45 -9.57
CA GLY A 259 -6.65 16.80 -10.41
C GLY A 259 -5.61 17.59 -9.64
N ILE A 260 -6.04 18.58 -8.84
CA ILE A 260 -5.17 19.37 -7.97
C ILE A 260 -4.48 18.49 -6.93
N LEU A 261 -5.23 17.61 -6.25
CA LEU A 261 -4.66 16.69 -5.25
C LEU A 261 -3.63 15.74 -5.88
N ALA A 262 -3.95 15.15 -7.03
CA ALA A 262 -3.02 14.27 -7.76
C ALA A 262 -1.77 15.03 -8.21
N HIS A 263 -1.93 16.24 -8.73
CA HIS A 263 -0.82 17.10 -9.15
C HIS A 263 0.12 17.39 -7.96
N VAL A 264 -0.40 17.91 -6.86
CA VAL A 264 0.41 18.27 -5.68
C VAL A 264 1.16 17.08 -5.13
N ILE A 265 0.52 15.92 -4.97
CA ILE A 265 1.17 14.70 -4.47
C ILE A 265 2.30 14.27 -5.41
N THR A 266 2.03 14.24 -6.73
CA THR A 266 2.99 13.76 -7.73
C THR A 266 4.20 14.68 -7.82
N PHE A 267 3.98 15.99 -7.93
CA PHE A 267 5.08 16.96 -8.04
C PHE A 267 5.86 17.10 -6.75
N SER A 268 5.20 17.01 -5.58
CA SER A 268 5.90 16.91 -4.29
C SER A 268 6.82 15.70 -4.24
N ALA A 269 6.37 14.53 -4.72
CA ALA A 269 7.19 13.32 -4.74
C ALA A 269 8.44 13.49 -5.64
N ILE A 270 8.29 14.12 -6.81
CA ILE A 270 9.41 14.40 -7.71
C ILE A 270 10.42 15.35 -7.03
N LYS A 271 9.95 16.45 -6.45
CA LYS A 271 10.81 17.42 -5.75
C LYS A 271 11.53 16.81 -4.55
N ARG A 272 10.83 15.97 -3.76
CA ARG A 272 11.45 15.23 -2.66
C ARG A 272 12.54 14.27 -3.16
N GLN A 273 12.34 13.61 -4.30
CA GLN A 273 13.39 12.74 -4.85
C GLN A 273 14.65 13.54 -5.20
N HIS A 274 14.51 14.67 -5.85
CA HIS A 274 15.64 15.56 -6.14
C HIS A 274 16.34 16.07 -4.85
N LEU A 275 15.57 16.38 -3.81
CA LEU A 275 16.12 16.76 -2.52
C LEU A 275 16.87 15.60 -1.85
N LEU A 276 16.36 14.38 -1.88
CA LEU A 276 17.06 13.19 -1.37
C LEU A 276 18.41 13.01 -2.06
N ASP A 277 18.44 13.16 -3.37
CA ASP A 277 19.67 13.03 -4.15
C ASP A 277 20.65 14.18 -3.82
N ALA A 278 20.14 15.41 -3.66
CA ALA A 278 20.96 16.55 -3.21
C ALA A 278 21.55 16.32 -1.82
N PHE A 279 20.78 15.86 -0.83
CA PHE A 279 21.29 15.52 0.49
C PHE A 279 22.32 14.41 0.45
N ARG A 280 22.16 13.39 -0.39
CA ARG A 280 23.15 12.31 -0.58
C ARG A 280 24.48 12.83 -1.10
N THR A 281 24.50 13.85 -1.98
CA THR A 281 25.76 14.46 -2.44
C THR A 281 26.53 15.13 -1.30
N LEU A 282 25.83 15.52 -0.23
CA LEU A 282 26.43 16.06 1.00
C LEU A 282 26.72 14.97 2.05
N GLY A 283 26.58 13.69 1.71
CA GLY A 283 26.78 12.57 2.63
C GLY A 283 25.67 12.34 3.63
N ILE A 284 24.48 12.93 3.41
CA ILE A 284 23.31 12.80 4.27
C ILE A 284 22.30 11.86 3.61
N ASP A 285 22.15 10.66 4.16
CA ASP A 285 21.12 9.72 3.71
C ASP A 285 19.85 9.83 4.56
N LEU A 286 18.78 10.28 3.94
CA LEU A 286 17.45 10.40 4.56
C LEU A 286 16.53 9.21 4.20
N GLY A 287 17.05 8.19 3.53
CA GLY A 287 16.30 7.02 3.10
C GLY A 287 15.68 7.20 1.72
N THR A 288 14.43 6.81 1.58
CA THR A 288 13.74 6.72 0.29
C THR A 288 12.41 7.49 0.30
N ASN A 289 11.94 7.81 -0.90
CA ASN A 289 10.65 8.47 -1.15
C ASN A 289 9.50 7.44 -1.35
N ASP A 290 9.65 6.22 -0.80
CA ASP A 290 8.67 5.15 -0.95
C ASP A 290 7.66 5.16 0.20
N PRO A 291 6.35 5.41 -0.05
CA PRO A 291 5.32 5.40 0.98
C PRO A 291 5.12 4.03 1.65
N ILE A 292 5.47 2.91 0.98
CA ILE A 292 5.41 1.58 1.60
C ILE A 292 6.38 1.47 2.78
N LEU A 293 7.56 2.07 2.68
CA LEU A 293 8.54 2.06 3.75
C LEU A 293 8.16 2.99 4.90
N PHE A 294 7.43 4.07 4.62
CA PHE A 294 6.82 4.92 5.64
C PHE A 294 5.77 4.17 6.46
N GLU A 295 4.90 3.41 5.81
CA GLU A 295 3.83 2.65 6.47
C GLU A 295 4.36 1.55 7.42
N ARG A 296 5.63 1.14 7.27
CA ARG A 296 6.29 0.12 8.10
C ARG A 296 6.96 0.66 9.35
N GLN A 297 7.04 1.98 9.53
CA GLN A 297 7.64 2.63 10.70
C GLN A 297 6.62 2.76 11.84
#